data_29489598f284a6eb750e9be7bd0370a3
#
_entry.id   29489598f284a6eb750e9be7bd0370a3
#
_cell.length_a   1.000
_cell.length_b   1.000
_cell.length_c   1.000
_cell.angle_alpha   90.00
_cell.angle_beta   90.00
_cell.angle_gamma   90.00
#
_symmetry.space_group_name_H-M   'P 1'
#
loop_
_entity.id
_entity.type
_entity.pdbx_description
1 polymer ?
#
loop_
_entity_poly.entity_id
_entity_poly.type
_entity_poly.pdbx_seq_one_letter_code
_entity_poly.pdbx_strand_id
1 'polypeptide(L)'
;MTAKRVLVLGATGPTGRQVVTQALEQGHEVTAFVRNPKRLPITHDRLRILTGDVLDDGQTLPAAVRGHDAVISALGVGLSFKSRDLITRAMPRLIAAMESQRVSRLIFTSAFGVGATSVDVPPLPRVMMRLLLRDVYADKEAGEEVLRRSRLDWTLVYPAALTHGSPTGRYRVGERLRLRVCPESPGPISRRSCWPRSRTAPT
;
A
#
# COMPACT_ATOMS: atom_id res chain seq x y z
N MET A 1 10.09 -8.14 19.22
CA MET A 1 10.41 -7.25 18.07
C MET A 1 10.60 -5.84 18.60
N THR A 2 11.57 -5.08 18.09
CA THR A 2 11.80 -3.69 18.50
C THR A 2 10.69 -2.80 17.95
N ALA A 3 10.10 -1.93 18.77
CA ALA A 3 9.12 -0.94 18.31
C ALA A 3 9.74 -0.05 17.22
N LYS A 4 8.99 0.26 16.18
CA LYS A 4 9.39 1.11 15.06
C LYS A 4 8.45 2.30 14.95
N ARG A 5 8.97 3.43 14.49
CA ARG A 5 8.18 4.61 14.14
C ARG A 5 7.82 4.54 12.67
N VAL A 6 6.54 4.40 12.39
CA VAL A 6 6.04 4.17 11.03
C VAL A 6 5.12 5.30 10.60
N LEU A 7 5.42 5.91 9.46
CA LEU A 7 4.53 6.87 8.79
C LEU A 7 3.61 6.11 7.83
N VAL A 8 2.31 6.34 7.93
CA VAL A 8 1.30 5.73 7.04
C VAL A 8 0.62 6.80 6.20
N LEU A 9 0.80 6.69 4.89
CA LEU A 9 0.07 7.48 3.89
C LEU A 9 -1.14 6.69 3.41
N GLY A 10 -2.27 7.39 3.18
CA GLY A 10 -3.53 6.74 2.81
C GLY A 10 -4.23 6.04 3.97
N ALA A 11 -3.91 6.41 5.22
CA ALA A 11 -4.43 5.81 6.45
C ALA A 11 -5.98 5.86 6.58
N THR A 12 -6.66 6.74 5.86
CA THR A 12 -8.14 6.83 5.87
C THR A 12 -8.83 5.83 4.95
N GLY A 13 -8.07 5.17 4.05
CA GLY A 13 -8.58 4.12 3.16
C GLY A 13 -8.72 2.78 3.89
N PRO A 14 -9.48 1.81 3.33
CA PRO A 14 -9.69 0.51 3.98
C PRO A 14 -8.38 -0.22 4.30
N THR A 15 -7.45 -0.28 3.35
CA THR A 15 -6.13 -0.90 3.54
C THR A 15 -5.28 -0.13 4.56
N GLY A 16 -5.24 1.21 4.44
CA GLY A 16 -4.44 2.03 5.34
C GLY A 16 -4.90 1.96 6.80
N ARG A 17 -6.21 1.87 7.05
CA ARG A 17 -6.75 1.64 8.40
C ARG A 17 -6.25 0.33 8.99
N GLN A 18 -6.28 -0.75 8.20
CA GLN A 18 -5.77 -2.05 8.65
C GLN A 18 -4.27 -2.01 8.93
N VAL A 19 -3.50 -1.28 8.12
CA VAL A 19 -2.06 -1.07 8.38
C VAL A 19 -1.85 -0.34 9.71
N VAL A 20 -2.60 0.75 9.96
CA VAL A 20 -2.52 1.50 11.22
C VAL A 20 -2.87 0.61 12.40
N THR A 21 -4.02 -0.08 12.36
CA THR A 21 -4.49 -0.95 13.46
C THR A 21 -3.46 -2.04 13.77
N GLN A 22 -3.01 -2.79 12.77
CA GLN A 22 -2.08 -3.89 12.96
C GLN A 22 -0.70 -3.42 13.42
N ALA A 23 -0.21 -2.27 12.95
CA ALA A 23 1.06 -1.72 13.41
C ALA A 23 0.99 -1.31 14.89
N LEU A 24 -0.12 -0.74 15.33
CA LEU A 24 -0.36 -0.39 16.74
C LEU A 24 -0.45 -1.65 17.62
N GLU A 25 -1.18 -2.68 17.17
CA GLU A 25 -1.29 -3.98 17.85
C GLU A 25 0.07 -4.67 18.01
N GLN A 26 0.98 -4.50 17.03
CA GLN A 26 2.36 -5.01 17.10
C GLN A 26 3.30 -4.17 17.95
N GLY A 27 2.82 -3.09 18.56
CA GLY A 27 3.60 -2.26 19.45
C GLY A 27 4.38 -1.13 18.78
N HIS A 28 4.13 -0.84 17.50
CA HIS A 28 4.78 0.25 16.79
C HIS A 28 4.18 1.61 17.16
N GLU A 29 4.97 2.67 16.99
CA GLU A 29 4.49 4.05 16.99
C GLU A 29 4.06 4.41 15.57
N VAL A 30 2.83 4.88 15.41
CA VAL A 30 2.26 5.16 14.10
C VAL A 30 1.95 6.63 13.95
N THR A 31 2.42 7.22 12.86
CA THR A 31 1.98 8.53 12.42
C THR A 31 1.12 8.36 11.16
N ALA A 32 -0.14 8.77 11.22
CA ALA A 32 -1.05 8.78 10.07
C ALA A 32 -1.05 10.17 9.43
N PHE A 33 -0.55 10.27 8.18
CA PHE A 33 -0.59 11.52 7.41
C PHE A 33 -1.85 11.53 6.55
N VAL A 34 -2.78 12.43 6.84
CA VAL A 34 -4.13 12.43 6.28
C VAL A 34 -4.61 13.82 5.90
N ARG A 35 -5.42 13.94 4.85
CA ARG A 35 -6.06 15.20 4.46
C ARG A 35 -7.22 15.60 5.40
N ASN A 36 -7.93 14.60 5.90
CA ASN A 36 -9.07 14.81 6.79
C ASN A 36 -9.01 13.82 7.96
N PRO A 37 -8.59 14.26 9.15
CA PRO A 37 -8.46 13.41 10.33
C PRO A 37 -9.79 12.80 10.79
N LYS A 38 -10.94 13.46 10.55
CA LYS A 38 -12.27 12.94 10.92
C LYS A 38 -12.59 11.60 10.20
N ARG A 39 -11.89 11.28 9.11
CA ARG A 39 -12.06 10.03 8.36
C ARG A 39 -11.22 8.87 8.92
N LEU A 40 -10.43 9.08 9.98
CA LEU A 40 -9.67 8.03 10.66
C LEU A 40 -10.19 7.87 12.09
N PRO A 41 -11.25 7.08 12.32
CA PRO A 41 -11.85 6.90 13.64
C PRO A 41 -11.07 5.85 14.47
N ILE A 42 -9.77 6.09 14.65
CA ILE A 42 -8.88 5.24 15.46
C ILE A 42 -8.27 6.14 16.53
N THR A 43 -8.37 5.73 17.77
CA THR A 43 -7.75 6.40 18.92
C THR A 43 -6.82 5.41 19.60
N HIS A 44 -5.57 5.82 19.82
CA HIS A 44 -4.56 5.00 20.49
C HIS A 44 -3.40 5.88 20.96
N ASP A 45 -2.80 5.59 22.11
CA ASP A 45 -1.73 6.39 22.73
C ASP A 45 -0.47 6.49 21.85
N ARG A 46 -0.21 5.47 21.03
CA ARG A 46 0.90 5.43 20.07
C ARG A 46 0.51 5.86 18.65
N LEU A 47 -0.67 6.43 18.46
CA LEU A 47 -1.11 6.99 17.18
C LEU A 47 -1.02 8.51 17.21
N ARG A 48 -0.23 9.06 16.31
CA ARG A 48 -0.21 10.49 15.98
C ARG A 48 -0.89 10.73 14.64
N ILE A 49 -1.77 11.71 14.57
CA ILE A 49 -2.42 12.13 13.32
C ILE A 49 -1.83 13.47 12.90
N LEU A 50 -1.28 13.53 11.69
CA LEU A 50 -0.80 14.73 11.05
C LEU A 50 -1.69 15.06 9.86
N THR A 51 -2.15 16.31 9.80
CA THR A 51 -2.96 16.80 8.68
C THR A 51 -2.05 17.38 7.59
N GLY A 52 -2.29 16.98 6.35
CA GLY A 52 -1.58 17.48 5.17
C GLY A 52 -1.99 16.73 3.91
N ASP A 53 -1.58 17.24 2.77
CA ASP A 53 -1.74 16.57 1.47
C ASP A 53 -0.37 16.20 0.90
N VAL A 54 -0.24 14.97 0.40
CA VAL A 54 0.98 14.49 -0.24
C VAL A 54 1.27 15.23 -1.56
N LEU A 55 0.27 15.90 -2.13
CA LEU A 55 0.38 16.68 -3.35
C LEU A 55 0.71 18.16 -3.10
N ASP A 56 0.70 18.61 -1.86
CA ASP A 56 1.11 19.97 -1.53
C ASP A 56 2.61 20.17 -1.81
N ASP A 57 2.94 21.34 -2.31
CA ASP A 57 4.34 21.72 -2.60
C ASP A 57 5.09 22.25 -1.36
N GLY A 58 4.44 22.16 -0.18
CA GLY A 58 4.97 22.69 1.08
C GLY A 58 5.88 21.72 1.85
N GLN A 59 6.30 22.17 3.02
CA GLN A 59 7.20 21.43 3.92
C GLN A 59 6.48 20.39 4.80
N THR A 60 5.17 20.19 4.60
CA THR A 60 4.35 19.31 5.45
C THR A 60 4.76 17.84 5.30
N LEU A 61 5.01 17.37 4.08
CA LEU A 61 5.41 16.00 3.83
C LEU A 61 6.83 15.68 4.34
N PRO A 62 7.87 16.50 4.09
CA PRO A 62 9.19 16.31 4.71
C PRO A 62 9.14 16.33 6.24
N ALA A 63 8.37 17.25 6.83
CA ALA A 63 8.19 17.29 8.28
C ALA A 63 7.49 16.04 8.83
N ALA A 64 6.52 15.49 8.10
CA ALA A 64 5.85 14.25 8.46
C ALA A 64 6.77 13.03 8.36
N VAL A 65 7.68 12.99 7.40
CA VAL A 65 8.64 11.88 7.20
C VAL A 65 9.73 11.87 8.26
N ARG A 66 10.11 13.05 8.78
CA ARG A 66 11.22 13.21 9.71
C ARG A 66 11.13 12.29 10.93
N GLY A 67 12.22 11.57 11.17
CA GLY A 67 12.40 10.76 12.38
C GLY A 67 11.64 9.43 12.37
N HIS A 68 11.07 9.01 11.24
CA HIS A 68 10.47 7.69 11.09
C HIS A 68 11.48 6.64 10.62
N ASP A 69 11.28 5.39 11.02
CA ASP A 69 12.10 4.26 10.59
C ASP A 69 11.66 3.72 9.22
N ALA A 70 10.38 3.88 8.90
CA ALA A 70 9.80 3.42 7.65
C ALA A 70 8.56 4.22 7.26
N VAL A 71 8.28 4.26 5.96
CA VAL A 71 7.03 4.78 5.39
C VAL A 71 6.26 3.64 4.75
N ILE A 72 4.96 3.57 5.03
CA ILE A 72 4.02 2.65 4.36
C ILE A 72 3.02 3.49 3.58
N SER A 73 3.04 3.33 2.27
CA SER A 73 2.10 4.02 1.38
C SER A 73 0.99 3.07 0.93
N ALA A 74 -0.21 3.30 1.45
CA ALA A 74 -1.46 2.69 1.00
C ALA A 74 -2.31 3.71 0.21
N LEU A 75 -1.64 4.63 -0.50
CA LEU A 75 -2.29 5.62 -1.35
C LEU A 75 -3.02 4.96 -2.51
N GLY A 76 -4.20 5.45 -2.79
CA GLY A 76 -5.03 5.03 -3.90
C GLY A 76 -6.31 5.85 -3.99
N VAL A 77 -7.03 5.68 -5.08
CA VAL A 77 -8.26 6.44 -5.37
C VAL A 77 -9.54 5.75 -4.85
N GLY A 78 -9.39 4.70 -4.06
CA GLY A 78 -10.50 3.91 -3.54
C GLY A 78 -11.25 3.20 -4.68
N LEU A 79 -12.58 3.36 -4.74
CA LEU A 79 -13.43 2.79 -5.78
C LEU A 79 -13.53 3.67 -7.05
N SER A 80 -12.75 4.74 -7.15
CA SER A 80 -12.74 5.58 -8.34
C SER A 80 -11.99 4.90 -9.49
N PHE A 81 -12.55 4.97 -10.69
CA PHE A 81 -11.88 4.53 -11.93
C PHE A 81 -10.91 5.58 -12.49
N LYS A 82 -10.92 6.81 -11.95
CA LYS A 82 -10.03 7.90 -12.37
C LYS A 82 -8.96 8.12 -11.31
N SER A 83 -7.71 7.92 -11.67
CA SER A 83 -6.56 8.10 -10.76
C SER A 83 -6.24 9.56 -10.48
N ARG A 84 -6.52 10.46 -11.42
CA ARG A 84 -6.09 11.87 -11.39
C ARG A 84 -4.58 12.02 -11.17
N ASP A 85 -3.81 11.06 -11.66
CA ASP A 85 -2.35 11.01 -11.55
C ASP A 85 -1.84 11.11 -10.11
N LEU A 86 -2.62 10.58 -9.17
CA LEU A 86 -2.32 10.67 -7.74
C LEU A 86 -0.94 10.08 -7.42
N ILE A 87 -0.67 8.87 -7.88
CA ILE A 87 0.58 8.17 -7.55
C ILE A 87 1.74 8.73 -8.36
N THR A 88 1.51 9.03 -9.64
CA THR A 88 2.49 9.68 -10.53
C THR A 88 3.01 11.00 -9.94
N ARG A 89 2.13 11.78 -9.32
CA ARG A 89 2.49 13.06 -8.68
C ARG A 89 3.01 12.92 -7.26
N ALA A 90 2.48 11.97 -6.50
CA ALA A 90 2.85 11.78 -5.09
C ALA A 90 4.21 11.08 -4.93
N MET A 91 4.54 10.11 -5.79
CA MET A 91 5.74 9.29 -5.62
C MET A 91 7.04 10.10 -5.69
N PRO A 92 7.26 10.99 -6.68
CA PRO A 92 8.47 11.82 -6.70
C PRO A 92 8.61 12.71 -5.46
N ARG A 93 7.49 13.28 -4.97
CA ARG A 93 7.49 14.12 -3.76
C ARG A 93 7.84 13.32 -2.52
N LEU A 94 7.28 12.11 -2.41
CA LEU A 94 7.54 11.21 -1.29
C LEU A 94 9.01 10.78 -1.28
N ILE A 95 9.57 10.39 -2.42
CA ILE A 95 10.98 10.01 -2.54
C ILE A 95 11.87 11.17 -2.12
N ALA A 96 11.65 12.37 -2.67
CA ALA A 96 12.43 13.57 -2.31
C ALA A 96 12.33 13.90 -0.81
N ALA A 97 11.13 13.79 -0.22
CA ALA A 97 10.94 14.00 1.21
C ALA A 97 11.69 12.96 2.04
N MET A 98 11.65 11.68 1.67
CA MET A 98 12.35 10.60 2.36
C MET A 98 13.86 10.75 2.26
N GLU A 99 14.39 11.05 1.08
CA GLU A 99 15.82 11.27 0.87
C GLU A 99 16.33 12.48 1.67
N SER A 100 15.59 13.60 1.66
CA SER A 100 15.95 14.80 2.43
C SER A 100 15.98 14.56 3.94
N GLN A 101 15.15 13.66 4.45
CA GLN A 101 15.08 13.30 5.87
C GLN A 101 15.89 12.04 6.23
N ARG A 102 16.60 11.45 5.27
CA ARG A 102 17.42 10.22 5.45
C ARG A 102 16.59 9.03 5.95
N VAL A 103 15.34 8.94 5.52
CA VAL A 103 14.46 7.79 5.76
C VAL A 103 14.46 6.93 4.50
N SER A 104 15.05 5.75 4.55
CA SER A 104 15.27 4.92 3.36
C SER A 104 14.17 3.88 3.11
N ARG A 105 13.51 3.39 4.14
CA ARG A 105 12.58 2.26 4.03
C ARG A 105 11.20 2.68 3.57
N LEU A 106 10.77 2.22 2.37
CA LEU A 106 9.44 2.45 1.82
C LEU A 106 8.75 1.13 1.47
N ILE A 107 7.52 0.96 1.97
CA ILE A 107 6.61 -0.12 1.54
C ILE A 107 5.47 0.53 0.77
N PHE A 108 5.34 0.21 -0.52
CA PHE A 108 4.30 0.77 -1.38
C PHE A 108 3.30 -0.30 -1.80
N THR A 109 2.02 -0.06 -1.49
CA THR A 109 0.91 -0.94 -1.90
C THR A 109 0.45 -0.57 -3.31
N SER A 110 0.83 -1.39 -4.26
CA SER A 110 0.38 -1.29 -5.65
C SER A 110 -0.91 -2.10 -5.87
N ALA A 111 -1.10 -2.69 -7.02
CA ALA A 111 -2.22 -3.57 -7.33
C ALA A 111 -1.75 -4.74 -8.19
N PHE A 112 -2.32 -5.93 -7.95
CA PHE A 112 -2.04 -7.08 -8.80
C PHE A 112 -2.51 -6.80 -10.24
N GLY A 113 -1.66 -7.16 -11.20
CA GLY A 113 -1.87 -6.87 -12.62
C GLY A 113 -1.21 -5.57 -13.10
N VAL A 114 -0.56 -4.81 -12.21
CA VAL A 114 0.28 -3.65 -12.56
C VAL A 114 1.72 -4.12 -12.80
N GLY A 115 2.43 -3.46 -13.71
CA GLY A 115 3.85 -3.65 -13.96
C GLY A 115 4.22 -5.12 -14.17
N ALA A 116 5.20 -5.60 -13.42
CA ALA A 116 5.73 -6.97 -13.52
C ALA A 116 4.69 -8.08 -13.25
N THR A 117 3.61 -7.79 -12.52
CA THR A 117 2.56 -8.77 -12.21
C THR A 117 1.51 -8.92 -13.30
N SER A 118 1.56 -8.10 -14.34
CA SER A 118 0.60 -8.12 -15.45
C SER A 118 0.61 -9.44 -16.22
N VAL A 119 1.75 -10.13 -16.27
CA VAL A 119 1.92 -11.42 -16.94
C VAL A 119 1.27 -12.59 -16.19
N ASP A 120 1.05 -12.44 -14.88
CA ASP A 120 0.47 -13.45 -14.01
C ASP A 120 -1.07 -13.44 -14.01
N VAL A 121 -1.70 -12.44 -14.68
CA VAL A 121 -3.15 -12.34 -14.85
C VAL A 121 -3.56 -13.11 -16.11
N PRO A 122 -4.58 -14.01 -16.04
CA PRO A 122 -5.12 -14.66 -17.21
C PRO A 122 -5.55 -13.67 -18.31
N PRO A 123 -5.47 -14.03 -19.62
CA PRO A 123 -5.62 -13.06 -20.72
C PRO A 123 -6.98 -12.36 -20.74
N LEU A 124 -8.09 -13.07 -20.53
CA LEU A 124 -9.42 -12.48 -20.59
C LEU A 124 -9.69 -11.49 -19.45
N PRO A 125 -9.49 -11.83 -18.15
CA PRO A 125 -9.57 -10.85 -17.07
C PRO A 125 -8.59 -9.69 -17.25
N ARG A 126 -7.38 -9.93 -17.78
CA ARG A 126 -6.37 -8.89 -18.03
C ARG A 126 -6.89 -7.81 -18.97
N VAL A 127 -7.51 -8.20 -20.09
CA VAL A 127 -8.07 -7.25 -21.06
C VAL A 127 -9.18 -6.43 -20.42
N MET A 128 -10.10 -7.07 -19.71
CA MET A 128 -11.21 -6.39 -19.04
C MET A 128 -10.71 -5.41 -17.96
N MET A 129 -9.77 -5.84 -17.13
CA MET A 129 -9.19 -4.97 -16.09
C MET A 129 -8.41 -3.80 -16.70
N ARG A 130 -7.67 -4.03 -17.80
CA ARG A 130 -6.95 -2.95 -18.50
C ARG A 130 -7.90 -1.93 -19.13
N LEU A 131 -9.07 -2.34 -19.59
CA LEU A 131 -10.07 -1.40 -20.12
C LEU A 131 -10.75 -0.58 -19.02
N LEU A 132 -11.16 -1.24 -17.93
CA LEU A 132 -11.91 -0.60 -16.85
C LEU A 132 -11.03 0.22 -15.89
N LEU A 133 -9.81 -0.25 -15.62
CA LEU A 133 -8.89 0.33 -14.64
C LEU A 133 -7.64 0.96 -15.26
N ARG A 134 -7.70 1.26 -16.57
CA ARG A 134 -6.56 1.75 -17.35
C ARG A 134 -5.84 2.92 -16.66
N ASP A 135 -6.58 3.94 -16.26
CA ASP A 135 -6.01 5.14 -15.64
C ASP A 135 -5.35 4.83 -14.29
N VAL A 136 -6.00 3.99 -13.47
CA VAL A 136 -5.48 3.60 -12.16
C VAL A 136 -4.23 2.75 -12.29
N TYR A 137 -4.20 1.86 -13.27
CA TYR A 137 -3.04 0.97 -13.50
C TYR A 137 -1.86 1.76 -14.07
N ALA A 138 -2.10 2.63 -15.05
CA ALA A 138 -1.07 3.49 -15.61
C ALA A 138 -0.46 4.43 -14.56
N ASP A 139 -1.29 5.01 -13.69
CA ASP A 139 -0.84 5.86 -12.59
C ASP A 139 0.05 5.11 -11.60
N LYS A 140 -0.35 3.89 -11.21
CA LYS A 140 0.48 3.04 -10.33
C LYS A 140 1.78 2.61 -11.00
N GLU A 141 1.72 2.19 -12.25
CA GLU A 141 2.90 1.76 -13.01
C GLU A 141 3.92 2.89 -13.15
N ALA A 142 3.48 4.10 -13.46
CA ALA A 142 4.34 5.28 -13.52
C ALA A 142 5.01 5.57 -12.16
N GLY A 143 4.26 5.46 -11.06
CA GLY A 143 4.83 5.61 -9.71
C GLY A 143 5.82 4.50 -9.34
N GLU A 144 5.56 3.25 -9.74
CA GLU A 144 6.50 2.13 -9.53
C GLU A 144 7.81 2.35 -10.30
N GLU A 145 7.74 2.86 -11.53
CA GLU A 145 8.91 3.13 -12.35
C GLU A 145 9.82 4.19 -11.72
N VAL A 146 9.22 5.28 -11.20
CA VAL A 146 9.97 6.29 -10.47
C VAL A 146 10.60 5.71 -9.20
N LEU A 147 9.85 4.88 -8.46
CA LEU A 147 10.34 4.24 -7.24
C LEU A 147 11.51 3.29 -7.52
N ARG A 148 11.45 2.49 -8.60
CA ARG A 148 12.54 1.56 -8.98
C ARG A 148 13.86 2.27 -9.31
N ARG A 149 13.79 3.52 -9.76
CA ARG A 149 14.97 4.36 -10.05
C ARG A 149 15.54 5.07 -8.83
N SER A 150 14.80 5.07 -7.70
CA SER A 150 15.24 5.71 -6.47
C SER A 150 16.32 4.88 -5.75
N ARG A 151 16.99 5.52 -4.78
CA ARG A 151 17.96 4.87 -3.90
C ARG A 151 17.34 4.33 -2.61
N LEU A 152 16.03 4.34 -2.50
CA LEU A 152 15.33 3.88 -1.32
C LEU A 152 15.39 2.35 -1.21
N ASP A 153 15.35 1.85 0.01
CA ASP A 153 15.07 0.44 0.31
C ASP A 153 13.56 0.21 0.22
N TRP A 154 13.09 -0.16 -0.96
CA TRP A 154 11.67 -0.28 -1.21
C TRP A 154 11.16 -1.71 -1.30
N THR A 155 9.90 -1.89 -0.97
CA THR A 155 9.14 -3.11 -1.23
C THR A 155 7.82 -2.75 -1.90
N LEU A 156 7.55 -3.37 -3.05
CA LEU A 156 6.27 -3.30 -3.73
C LEU A 156 5.37 -4.45 -3.27
N VAL A 157 4.18 -4.13 -2.80
CA VAL A 157 3.18 -5.12 -2.37
C VAL A 157 2.03 -5.11 -3.37
N TYR A 158 1.73 -6.27 -3.94
CA TYR A 158 0.67 -6.47 -4.94
C TYR A 158 -0.45 -7.34 -4.36
N PRO A 159 -1.43 -6.76 -3.66
CA PRO A 159 -2.55 -7.53 -3.17
C PRO A 159 -3.41 -8.03 -4.33
N ALA A 160 -3.71 -9.33 -4.34
CA ALA A 160 -4.50 -9.94 -5.40
C ALA A 160 -5.99 -9.58 -5.30
N ALA A 161 -6.53 -9.57 -4.09
CA ALA A 161 -7.89 -9.13 -3.79
C ALA A 161 -7.95 -8.60 -2.36
N LEU A 162 -8.61 -7.47 -2.20
CA LEU A 162 -8.89 -6.88 -0.90
C LEU A 162 -10.36 -7.14 -0.56
N THR A 163 -10.61 -7.87 0.50
CA THR A 163 -11.96 -8.23 0.95
C THR A 163 -12.26 -7.57 2.29
N HIS A 164 -13.54 -7.27 2.55
CA HIS A 164 -14.00 -6.64 3.79
C HIS A 164 -14.28 -7.64 4.92
N GLY A 165 -13.68 -8.83 4.88
CA GLY A 165 -13.90 -9.85 5.89
C GLY A 165 -12.99 -9.74 7.10
N SER A 166 -13.34 -10.46 8.18
CA SER A 166 -12.47 -10.62 9.33
C SER A 166 -11.13 -11.24 8.92
N PRO A 167 -9.99 -10.84 9.54
CA PRO A 167 -8.70 -11.43 9.26
C PRO A 167 -8.74 -12.94 9.46
N THR A 168 -8.34 -13.70 8.44
CA THR A 168 -8.31 -15.17 8.52
C THR A 168 -6.99 -15.71 9.05
N GLY A 169 -5.94 -14.87 9.08
CA GLY A 169 -4.56 -15.27 9.37
C GLY A 169 -3.96 -16.24 8.32
N ARG A 170 -4.72 -16.59 7.29
CA ARG A 170 -4.32 -17.52 6.24
C ARG A 170 -4.14 -16.77 4.93
N TYR A 171 -2.89 -16.56 4.55
CA TYR A 171 -2.54 -15.85 3.33
C TYR A 171 -1.24 -16.40 2.74
N ARG A 172 -1.04 -16.29 1.43
CA ARG A 172 0.18 -16.72 0.73
C ARG A 172 0.97 -15.48 0.31
N VAL A 173 2.27 -15.46 0.58
CA VAL A 173 3.22 -14.46 0.08
C VAL A 173 4.25 -15.16 -0.80
N GLY A 174 4.66 -14.51 -1.85
CA GLY A 174 5.73 -14.99 -2.69
C GLY A 174 6.06 -13.94 -3.74
N GLU A 175 7.27 -13.96 -4.27
CA GLU A 175 7.71 -13.04 -5.31
C GLU A 175 6.91 -13.21 -6.61
N ARG A 176 6.47 -14.41 -6.90
CA ARG A 176 5.57 -14.75 -8.02
C ARG A 176 4.52 -15.76 -7.56
N LEU A 177 3.29 -15.30 -7.44
CA LEU A 177 2.15 -16.16 -7.12
C LEU A 177 1.29 -16.34 -8.36
N ARG A 178 1.27 -17.56 -8.90
CA ARG A 178 0.27 -17.91 -9.90
C ARG A 178 -1.11 -17.95 -9.23
N LEU A 179 -1.99 -17.04 -9.61
CA LEU A 179 -3.38 -17.10 -9.20
C LEU A 179 -4.03 -18.25 -9.99
N ARG A 180 -4.39 -19.32 -9.29
CA ARG A 180 -5.35 -20.28 -9.84
C ARG A 180 -6.73 -19.65 -9.65
N VAL A 181 -7.40 -19.31 -10.73
CA VAL A 181 -8.84 -19.08 -10.72
C VAL A 181 -9.44 -20.45 -10.48
N CYS A 182 -9.86 -20.74 -9.25
CA CYS A 182 -10.65 -21.93 -8.99
C CYS A 182 -12.01 -21.75 -9.66
N PRO A 183 -12.42 -22.60 -10.60
CA PRO A 183 -13.76 -22.62 -11.11
C PRO A 183 -14.61 -23.44 -10.14
N GLU A 184 -14.91 -22.91 -8.97
CA GLU A 184 -15.85 -23.56 -8.05
C GLU A 184 -17.00 -22.63 -7.75
N SER A 185 -18.12 -22.99 -8.41
CA SER A 185 -19.54 -22.80 -8.11
C SER A 185 -20.06 -21.43 -7.63
N PRO A 186 -21.25 -21.03 -8.09
CA PRO A 186 -21.96 -19.84 -7.63
C PRO A 186 -22.58 -20.10 -6.26
N GLY A 187 -21.74 -20.07 -5.23
CA GLY A 187 -22.14 -19.96 -3.85
C GLY A 187 -21.58 -18.68 -3.26
N PRO A 188 -22.10 -18.18 -2.14
CA PRO A 188 -21.58 -16.98 -1.52
C PRO A 188 -20.08 -17.18 -1.32
N ILE A 189 -19.29 -16.24 -1.82
CA ILE A 189 -17.82 -16.27 -1.89
C ILE A 189 -17.28 -16.65 -0.51
N SER A 190 -16.99 -17.93 -0.32
CA SER A 190 -16.39 -18.40 0.92
C SER A 190 -14.95 -17.90 0.93
N ARG A 191 -14.69 -17.06 1.91
CA ARG A 191 -13.45 -16.35 2.19
C ARG A 191 -12.30 -17.31 2.43
N ARG A 192 -11.66 -17.78 1.39
CA ARG A 192 -10.35 -18.43 1.50
C ARG A 192 -9.32 -17.51 0.87
N SER A 193 -8.93 -16.47 1.62
CA SER A 193 -7.75 -15.71 1.31
C SER A 193 -6.51 -16.61 1.49
N CYS A 194 -5.73 -16.69 0.46
CA CYS A 194 -4.49 -17.46 0.45
C CYS A 194 -3.31 -16.57 0.79
N TRP A 195 -2.75 -16.74 1.98
CA TRP A 195 -1.47 -16.12 2.37
C TRP A 195 -0.60 -17.12 3.17
N PRO A 196 0.69 -17.37 2.92
CA PRO A 196 1.52 -18.23 3.74
C PRO A 196 2.40 -17.50 4.75
N ARG A 197 2.72 -18.20 5.81
CA ARG A 197 3.65 -17.78 6.85
C ARG A 197 5.04 -17.54 6.25
N SER A 198 5.70 -16.49 6.70
CA SER A 198 7.11 -16.24 6.47
C SER A 198 7.94 -17.47 6.86
N ARG A 199 8.64 -18.07 5.93
CA ARG A 199 9.84 -18.83 6.26
C ARG A 199 10.97 -17.82 6.36
N THR A 200 11.56 -17.72 7.53
CA THR A 200 12.89 -17.15 7.72
C THR A 200 13.84 -17.88 6.80
N ALA A 201 14.55 -17.14 5.95
CA ALA A 201 15.68 -17.68 5.23
C ALA A 201 16.73 -18.13 6.26
N PRO A 202 17.35 -19.32 6.10
CA PRO A 202 18.54 -19.64 6.85
C PRO A 202 19.71 -18.76 6.38
N THR A 203 20.52 -18.36 7.33
CA THR A 203 21.82 -17.66 7.18
C THR A 203 22.72 -18.25 6.11
#